data_47913aa3caf6b7723c735c56fc77f273
#
_entry.id   47913aa3caf6b7723c735c56fc77f273
#
_cell.length_a   1.000
_cell.length_b   1.000
_cell.length_c   1.000
_cell.angle_alpha   90.00
_cell.angle_beta   90.00
_cell.angle_gamma   90.00
#
_symmetry.space_group_name_H-M   'P 1'
#
loop_
_entity.id
_entity.type
_entity.pdbx_description
1 polymer ?
#
loop_
_entity_poly.entity_id
_entity_poly.type
_entity_poly.pdbx_seq_one_letter_code
_entity_poly.pdbx_strand_id
1 'polypeptide(L)'
;MLQLLIHNAKIIDGTGSPWFRGSVLVDDNTITIKRGEIDLDRYESTRVIDAQDKVVCPGFVDLHSHAGLTILGEPHHDPKVRQGVTTELVGIDGISHAPFKTRDELERYIWMDAGLNWYPPEPDWLTTQELLNKYDGTVAINIAYILGNSPVRIWATGWNDKPATEAEIANMKAVIRESMEEGAWGLSTGLDYPPGAYASTEELIALSEQTAAMGGFYHTHTRASLKSKGTYAPWEEAVEIGRKSGIPIHLTHFRQPKQGEGSHNGYL
;
A
#
# COMPACT_ATOMS: atom_id res chain seq x y z
N MET A 1 -21.47 -11.25 -20.20
CA MET A 1 -21.37 -11.15 -21.68
C MET A 1 -19.99 -10.60 -22.00
N LEU A 2 -19.23 -11.27 -22.88
CA LEU A 2 -17.86 -10.86 -23.21
C LEU A 2 -17.84 -9.40 -23.68
N GLN A 3 -17.05 -8.55 -23.00
CA GLN A 3 -16.99 -7.10 -23.25
C GLN A 3 -15.80 -6.72 -24.11
N LEU A 4 -14.66 -7.41 -23.92
CA LEU A 4 -13.42 -7.09 -24.59
C LEU A 4 -12.65 -8.37 -24.92
N LEU A 5 -12.10 -8.41 -26.12
CA LEU A 5 -11.17 -9.42 -26.60
C LEU A 5 -9.89 -8.73 -27.06
N ILE A 6 -8.75 -9.11 -26.49
CA ILE A 6 -7.42 -8.70 -26.96
C ILE A 6 -6.78 -9.93 -27.57
N HIS A 7 -6.47 -9.90 -28.88
CA HIS A 7 -5.87 -11.04 -29.58
C HIS A 7 -4.50 -10.68 -30.18
N ASN A 8 -3.80 -11.68 -30.72
CA ASN A 8 -2.48 -11.54 -31.32
C ASN A 8 -1.46 -10.91 -30.36
N ALA A 9 -1.47 -11.36 -29.10
CA ALA A 9 -0.67 -10.81 -28.03
C ALA A 9 0.48 -11.74 -27.61
N LYS A 10 1.57 -11.14 -27.13
CA LYS A 10 2.58 -11.79 -26.27
C LYS A 10 2.15 -11.63 -24.83
N ILE A 11 1.64 -12.68 -24.22
CA ILE A 11 1.07 -12.62 -22.87
C ILE A 11 2.14 -12.89 -21.83
N ILE A 12 2.25 -12.00 -20.86
CA ILE A 12 2.98 -12.18 -19.59
C ILE A 12 1.92 -12.18 -18.49
N ASP A 13 1.66 -13.35 -17.91
CA ASP A 13 0.52 -13.56 -17.01
C ASP A 13 0.84 -13.34 -15.52
N GLY A 14 2.07 -12.91 -15.18
CA GLY A 14 2.51 -12.67 -13.81
C GLY A 14 2.93 -13.93 -13.03
N THR A 15 2.89 -15.12 -13.63
CA THR A 15 3.25 -16.39 -12.96
C THR A 15 4.76 -16.62 -12.85
N GLY A 16 5.59 -15.76 -13.45
CA GLY A 16 7.03 -15.97 -13.60
C GLY A 16 7.41 -16.85 -14.80
N SER A 17 6.44 -17.37 -15.54
CA SER A 17 6.68 -18.13 -16.77
C SER A 17 7.08 -17.21 -17.94
N PRO A 18 7.84 -17.72 -18.93
CA PRO A 18 8.08 -16.98 -20.16
C PRO A 18 6.78 -16.60 -20.88
N TRP A 19 6.82 -15.50 -21.64
CA TRP A 19 5.68 -15.08 -22.43
C TRP A 19 5.24 -16.17 -23.45
N PHE A 20 3.97 -16.15 -23.79
CA PHE A 20 3.40 -17.02 -24.81
C PHE A 20 2.41 -16.25 -25.69
N ARG A 21 2.16 -16.75 -26.91
CA ARG A 21 1.12 -16.19 -27.79
C ARG A 21 -0.25 -16.58 -27.31
N GLY A 22 -1.18 -15.62 -27.37
CA GLY A 22 -2.55 -15.89 -26.97
C GLY A 22 -3.46 -14.68 -27.04
N SER A 23 -4.60 -14.83 -26.41
CA SER A 23 -5.65 -13.81 -26.33
C SER A 23 -6.17 -13.68 -24.91
N VAL A 24 -6.60 -12.47 -24.57
CA VAL A 24 -7.24 -12.15 -23.29
C VAL A 24 -8.69 -11.78 -23.55
N LEU A 25 -9.58 -12.46 -22.85
CA LEU A 25 -11.02 -12.25 -22.88
C LEU A 25 -11.44 -11.64 -21.55
N VAL A 26 -12.18 -10.54 -21.59
CA VAL A 26 -12.69 -9.84 -20.39
C VAL A 26 -14.21 -9.91 -20.40
N ASP A 27 -14.74 -10.50 -19.34
CA ASP A 27 -16.18 -10.59 -19.08
C ASP A 27 -16.45 -10.03 -17.69
N ASP A 28 -17.01 -8.84 -17.63
CA ASP A 28 -17.21 -8.06 -16.42
C ASP A 28 -15.87 -7.90 -15.65
N ASN A 29 -15.74 -8.45 -14.47
CA ASN A 29 -14.52 -8.41 -13.63
C ASN A 29 -13.64 -9.67 -13.77
N THR A 30 -13.92 -10.52 -14.77
CA THR A 30 -13.22 -11.79 -14.96
C THR A 30 -12.38 -11.77 -16.22
N ILE A 31 -11.14 -12.27 -16.10
CA ILE A 31 -10.20 -12.44 -17.20
C ILE A 31 -10.03 -13.92 -17.52
N THR A 32 -10.16 -14.28 -18.80
CA THR A 32 -9.82 -15.62 -19.31
C THR A 32 -8.70 -15.51 -20.33
N ILE A 33 -7.64 -16.28 -20.15
CA ILE A 33 -6.51 -16.34 -21.09
C ILE A 33 -6.65 -17.58 -21.96
N LYS A 34 -6.58 -17.40 -23.28
CA LYS A 34 -6.54 -18.47 -24.30
C LYS A 34 -5.17 -18.49 -24.95
N ARG A 35 -4.49 -19.65 -24.92
CA ARG A 35 -3.22 -19.86 -25.61
C ARG A 35 -3.46 -20.16 -27.09
N GLY A 36 -2.57 -19.65 -27.94
CA GLY A 36 -2.65 -19.82 -29.37
C GLY A 36 -3.65 -18.91 -30.07
N GLU A 37 -4.00 -19.27 -31.30
CA GLU A 37 -4.97 -18.53 -32.10
C GLU A 37 -6.39 -18.83 -31.66
N ILE A 38 -7.28 -17.88 -31.89
CA ILE A 38 -8.72 -18.02 -31.63
C ILE A 38 -9.52 -17.65 -32.86
N ASP A 39 -10.70 -18.24 -32.97
CA ASP A 39 -11.66 -17.97 -34.01
C ASP A 39 -12.41 -16.65 -33.67
N LEU A 40 -12.10 -15.60 -34.41
CA LEU A 40 -12.66 -14.26 -34.15
C LEU A 40 -14.15 -14.15 -34.49
N ASP A 41 -14.63 -14.97 -35.42
CA ASP A 41 -16.05 -14.95 -35.88
C ASP A 41 -17.01 -15.26 -34.72
N ARG A 42 -16.53 -15.92 -33.68
CA ARG A 42 -17.30 -16.19 -32.45
C ARG A 42 -17.54 -14.99 -31.57
N TYR A 43 -16.89 -13.84 -31.87
CA TYR A 43 -16.83 -12.68 -31.01
C TYR A 43 -17.26 -11.40 -31.73
N GLU A 44 -18.04 -11.49 -32.80
CA GLU A 44 -18.44 -10.36 -33.69
C GLU A 44 -19.06 -9.15 -32.96
N SER A 45 -19.80 -9.39 -31.87
CA SER A 45 -20.43 -8.32 -31.07
C SER A 45 -19.57 -7.79 -29.92
N THR A 46 -18.33 -8.24 -29.80
CA THR A 46 -17.41 -7.88 -28.74
C THR A 46 -16.42 -6.81 -29.22
N ARG A 47 -16.05 -5.87 -28.34
CA ARG A 47 -14.94 -4.96 -28.65
C ARG A 47 -13.65 -5.78 -28.83
N VAL A 48 -13.05 -5.70 -30.01
CA VAL A 48 -11.84 -6.45 -30.35
C VAL A 48 -10.64 -5.51 -30.47
N ILE A 49 -9.52 -5.85 -29.85
CA ILE A 49 -8.23 -5.18 -29.97
C ILE A 49 -7.22 -6.16 -30.55
N ASP A 50 -6.64 -5.85 -31.70
CA ASP A 50 -5.44 -6.50 -32.21
C ASP A 50 -4.19 -5.94 -31.53
N ALA A 51 -3.52 -6.74 -30.73
CA ALA A 51 -2.33 -6.35 -30.02
C ALA A 51 -1.08 -6.24 -30.93
N GLN A 52 -1.13 -6.74 -32.17
CA GLN A 52 -0.05 -6.64 -33.14
C GLN A 52 1.31 -7.09 -32.58
N ASP A 53 1.34 -8.26 -31.95
CA ASP A 53 2.51 -8.80 -31.27
C ASP A 53 3.03 -8.00 -30.07
N LYS A 54 2.31 -6.98 -29.60
CA LYS A 54 2.65 -6.27 -28.37
C LYS A 54 2.48 -7.16 -27.16
N VAL A 55 3.14 -6.78 -26.08
CA VAL A 55 2.99 -7.46 -24.79
C VAL A 55 1.67 -7.02 -24.13
N VAL A 56 0.93 -8.01 -23.63
CA VAL A 56 -0.21 -7.83 -22.74
C VAL A 56 0.13 -8.47 -21.40
N CYS A 57 0.06 -7.69 -20.35
CA CYS A 57 0.34 -8.13 -18.98
C CYS A 57 -0.68 -7.52 -18.02
N PRO A 58 -0.78 -8.01 -16.77
CA PRO A 58 -1.51 -7.32 -15.71
C PRO A 58 -1.01 -5.88 -15.54
N GLY A 59 -1.90 -4.98 -15.11
CA GLY A 59 -1.49 -3.65 -14.71
C GLY A 59 -0.49 -3.69 -13.55
N PHE A 60 0.39 -2.69 -13.49
CA PHE A 60 1.39 -2.63 -12.43
C PHE A 60 0.75 -2.26 -11.10
N VAL A 61 1.25 -2.87 -10.03
CA VAL A 61 0.90 -2.55 -8.64
C VAL A 61 2.05 -1.75 -8.04
N ASP A 62 1.80 -0.51 -7.65
CA ASP A 62 2.75 0.32 -6.92
C ASP A 62 2.52 0.12 -5.41
N LEU A 63 3.47 -0.51 -4.75
CA LEU A 63 3.40 -0.80 -3.31
C LEU A 63 3.91 0.34 -2.43
N HIS A 64 4.29 1.49 -3.01
CA HIS A 64 4.82 2.61 -2.26
C HIS A 64 4.40 3.95 -2.88
N SER A 65 3.22 4.42 -2.54
CA SER A 65 2.67 5.68 -3.06
C SER A 65 2.20 6.62 -1.96
N HIS A 66 2.64 7.87 -2.01
CA HIS A 66 2.15 8.96 -1.17
C HIS A 66 0.92 9.68 -1.76
N ALA A 67 0.32 9.12 -2.81
CA ALA A 67 -0.76 9.78 -3.54
C ALA A 67 -2.14 9.75 -2.85
N GLY A 68 -2.26 9.20 -1.64
CA GLY A 68 -3.55 8.97 -0.98
C GLY A 68 -4.48 10.20 -0.94
N LEU A 69 -3.96 11.38 -0.62
CA LEU A 69 -4.74 12.62 -0.67
C LEU A 69 -4.71 13.27 -2.06
N THR A 70 -3.56 13.22 -2.72
CA THR A 70 -3.37 13.85 -4.03
C THR A 70 -4.37 13.32 -5.06
N ILE A 71 -4.64 12.01 -5.06
CA ILE A 71 -5.56 11.39 -6.01
C ILE A 71 -7.01 11.83 -5.83
N LEU A 72 -7.40 12.32 -4.65
CA LEU A 72 -8.73 12.89 -4.44
C LEU A 72 -8.89 14.25 -5.15
N GLY A 73 -7.79 15.01 -5.28
CA GLY A 73 -7.76 16.27 -6.03
C GLY A 73 -7.48 16.09 -7.53
N GLU A 74 -6.76 15.01 -7.89
CA GLU A 74 -6.35 14.68 -9.26
C GLU A 74 -6.79 13.25 -9.65
N PRO A 75 -8.11 13.00 -9.73
CA PRO A 75 -8.67 11.65 -9.82
C PRO A 75 -8.29 10.89 -11.08
N HIS A 76 -7.89 11.55 -12.16
CA HIS A 76 -7.38 10.90 -13.36
C HIS A 76 -6.00 10.26 -13.17
N HIS A 77 -5.22 10.76 -12.24
CA HIS A 77 -3.92 10.23 -11.86
C HIS A 77 -2.99 9.92 -13.04
N ASP A 78 -2.99 10.81 -14.01
CA ASP A 78 -2.28 10.66 -15.31
C ASP A 78 -0.83 10.17 -15.19
N PRO A 79 0.00 10.67 -14.25
CA PRO A 79 1.39 10.23 -14.15
C PRO A 79 1.55 8.73 -13.92
N LYS A 80 0.62 8.09 -13.23
CA LYS A 80 0.66 6.65 -12.94
C LYS A 80 -0.07 5.83 -13.99
N VAL A 81 -1.28 6.25 -14.37
CA VAL A 81 -2.08 5.58 -15.40
C VAL A 81 -1.32 5.46 -16.72
N ARG A 82 -0.64 6.53 -17.15
CA ARG A 82 0.17 6.55 -18.38
C ARG A 82 1.40 5.65 -18.34
N GLN A 83 1.81 5.19 -17.16
CA GLN A 83 2.88 4.22 -16.97
C GLN A 83 2.37 2.80 -16.78
N GLY A 84 1.04 2.57 -16.86
CA GLY A 84 0.42 1.26 -16.71
C GLY A 84 0.21 0.82 -15.26
N VAL A 85 0.32 1.73 -14.30
CA VAL A 85 -0.07 1.46 -12.91
C VAL A 85 -1.58 1.45 -12.82
N THR A 86 -2.14 0.39 -12.25
CA THR A 86 -3.60 0.19 -12.10
C THR A 86 -4.02 0.02 -10.65
N THR A 87 -3.05 -0.11 -9.74
CA THR A 87 -3.29 -0.25 -8.29
C THR A 87 -2.17 0.40 -7.52
N GLU A 88 -2.50 1.17 -6.49
CA GLU A 88 -1.53 1.75 -5.57
C GLU A 88 -1.83 1.40 -4.13
N LEU A 89 -0.77 1.13 -3.35
CA LEU A 89 -0.83 1.05 -1.90
C LEU A 89 -0.55 2.44 -1.33
N VAL A 90 -1.54 2.99 -0.62
CA VAL A 90 -1.45 4.29 0.05
C VAL A 90 -1.56 4.15 1.56
N GLY A 91 -1.14 5.17 2.32
CA GLY A 91 -1.04 5.09 3.79
C GLY A 91 0.30 4.52 4.27
N ILE A 92 1.30 4.56 3.39
CA ILE A 92 2.64 4.04 3.64
C ILE A 92 3.45 4.93 4.60
N ASP A 93 4.62 4.44 5.01
CA ASP A 93 5.59 5.15 5.87
C ASP A 93 4.97 5.68 7.17
N GLY A 94 3.98 4.97 7.72
CA GLY A 94 3.30 5.36 8.94
C GLY A 94 2.36 6.56 8.79
N ILE A 95 2.19 7.05 7.56
CA ILE A 95 1.43 8.25 7.24
C ILE A 95 0.14 7.84 6.53
N SER A 96 -0.95 7.78 7.27
CA SER A 96 -2.27 7.52 6.73
C SER A 96 -3.28 8.55 7.27
N HIS A 97 -4.34 8.82 6.51
CA HIS A 97 -5.26 9.92 6.78
C HIS A 97 -6.61 9.45 7.37
N ALA A 98 -6.62 8.26 7.93
CA ALA A 98 -7.67 7.67 8.75
C ALA A 98 -7.06 6.55 9.63
N PRO A 99 -7.69 6.21 10.79
CA PRO A 99 -8.79 6.92 11.42
C PRO A 99 -8.32 8.07 12.32
N PHE A 100 -9.23 9.00 12.61
CA PHE A 100 -9.03 10.07 13.60
C PHE A 100 -10.28 10.23 14.46
N LYS A 101 -10.12 10.72 15.71
CA LYS A 101 -11.26 10.95 16.62
C LYS A 101 -12.05 12.19 16.26
N THR A 102 -11.37 13.21 15.76
CA THR A 102 -11.97 14.50 15.46
C THR A 102 -11.44 15.04 14.13
N ARG A 103 -12.24 15.90 13.51
CA ARG A 103 -11.84 16.61 12.31
C ARG A 103 -10.62 17.51 12.54
N ASP A 104 -10.54 18.17 13.68
CA ASP A 104 -9.41 19.03 14.04
C ASP A 104 -8.10 18.24 14.10
N GLU A 105 -8.12 17.01 14.63
CA GLU A 105 -6.94 16.14 14.64
C GLU A 105 -6.53 15.73 13.24
N LEU A 106 -7.47 15.36 12.38
CA LEU A 106 -7.23 15.00 10.98
C LEU A 106 -6.66 16.19 10.20
N GLU A 107 -7.27 17.36 10.30
CA GLU A 107 -6.80 18.57 9.63
C GLU A 107 -5.39 18.96 10.09
N ARG A 108 -5.12 18.91 11.40
CA ARG A 108 -3.78 19.14 11.95
C ARG A 108 -2.76 18.15 11.40
N TYR A 109 -3.15 16.88 11.26
CA TYR A 109 -2.28 15.84 10.72
C TYR A 109 -1.99 16.07 9.23
N ILE A 110 -3.01 16.39 8.44
CA ILE A 110 -2.86 16.74 7.02
C ILE A 110 -1.92 17.94 6.85
N TRP A 111 -2.05 18.96 7.71
CA TRP A 111 -1.15 20.13 7.69
C TRP A 111 0.30 19.77 8.00
N MET A 112 0.53 18.88 8.94
CA MET A 112 1.88 18.40 9.26
C MET A 112 2.54 17.72 8.06
N ASP A 113 1.75 17.00 7.27
CA ASP A 113 2.19 16.24 6.09
C ASP A 113 2.00 17.01 4.76
N ALA A 114 1.65 18.28 4.82
CA ALA A 114 1.32 19.09 3.63
C ALA A 114 2.45 19.20 2.60
N GLY A 115 3.70 18.95 2.99
CA GLY A 115 4.84 18.90 2.06
C GLY A 115 4.82 17.71 1.10
N LEU A 116 4.08 16.66 1.41
CA LEU A 116 3.95 15.44 0.60
C LEU A 116 2.64 15.38 -0.19
N ASN A 117 1.66 16.20 0.17
CA ASN A 117 0.32 16.13 -0.39
C ASN A 117 -0.08 17.43 -1.06
N TRP A 118 -0.69 17.29 -2.24
CA TRP A 118 -1.51 18.37 -2.80
C TRP A 118 -2.75 18.53 -1.92
N TYR A 119 -3.23 19.76 -1.76
CA TYR A 119 -4.37 20.09 -0.93
C TYR A 119 -5.60 19.27 -1.34
N PRO A 120 -6.10 18.34 -0.48
CA PRO A 120 -7.37 17.69 -0.74
C PRO A 120 -8.51 18.69 -0.54
N PRO A 121 -9.69 18.42 -1.09
CA PRO A 121 -10.90 19.07 -0.63
C PRO A 121 -11.02 18.91 0.90
N GLU A 122 -11.74 19.79 1.57
CA GLU A 122 -11.93 19.71 3.02
C GLU A 122 -12.25 18.27 3.45
N PRO A 123 -11.47 17.70 4.40
CA PRO A 123 -11.66 16.31 4.79
C PRO A 123 -13.00 16.16 5.51
N ASP A 124 -13.86 15.28 5.02
CA ASP A 124 -15.18 14.99 5.55
C ASP A 124 -15.32 13.51 5.95
N TRP A 125 -14.22 12.89 6.35
CA TRP A 125 -14.13 11.51 6.83
C TRP A 125 -13.38 11.47 8.16
N LEU A 126 -13.61 10.43 8.95
CA LEU A 126 -12.87 10.14 10.19
C LEU A 126 -12.45 8.67 10.28
N THR A 127 -13.24 7.75 9.70
CA THR A 127 -12.95 6.32 9.71
C THR A 127 -12.23 5.87 8.43
N THR A 128 -11.64 4.70 8.46
CA THR A 128 -11.03 4.05 7.30
C THR A 128 -12.06 3.81 6.20
N GLN A 129 -13.25 3.32 6.57
CA GLN A 129 -14.34 3.08 5.61
C GLN A 129 -14.79 4.37 4.91
N GLU A 130 -14.94 5.46 5.67
CA GLU A 130 -15.33 6.75 5.09
C GLU A 130 -14.29 7.26 4.09
N LEU A 131 -12.99 7.12 4.41
CA LEU A 131 -11.91 7.46 3.47
C LEU A 131 -11.93 6.55 2.24
N LEU A 132 -12.07 5.24 2.39
CA LEU A 132 -12.13 4.30 1.27
C LEU A 132 -13.30 4.61 0.33
N ASN A 133 -14.45 5.01 0.88
CA ASN A 133 -15.61 5.43 0.09
C ASN A 133 -15.34 6.68 -0.77
N LYS A 134 -14.32 7.49 -0.44
CA LYS A 134 -13.91 8.63 -1.29
C LYS A 134 -13.21 8.19 -2.57
N TYR A 135 -12.55 7.05 -2.55
CA TYR A 135 -11.89 6.51 -3.74
C TYR A 135 -12.84 5.70 -4.61
N ASP A 136 -13.84 5.07 -4.03
CA ASP A 136 -14.69 4.10 -4.73
C ASP A 136 -15.48 4.76 -5.88
N GLY A 137 -15.22 4.30 -7.10
CA GLY A 137 -15.85 4.81 -8.32
C GLY A 137 -15.48 6.26 -8.70
N THR A 138 -14.54 6.90 -7.98
CA THR A 138 -14.19 8.31 -8.19
C THR A 138 -12.80 8.52 -8.78
N VAL A 139 -11.90 7.55 -8.62
CA VAL A 139 -10.50 7.63 -9.07
C VAL A 139 -10.19 6.62 -10.18
N ALA A 140 -9.18 6.90 -10.99
CA ALA A 140 -8.88 6.14 -12.21
C ALA A 140 -8.18 4.79 -11.97
N ILE A 141 -7.69 4.52 -10.76
CA ILE A 141 -6.98 3.29 -10.39
C ILE A 141 -7.56 2.69 -9.11
N ASN A 142 -7.23 1.42 -8.85
CA ASN A 142 -7.59 0.80 -7.59
C ASN A 142 -6.70 1.30 -6.47
N ILE A 143 -7.28 1.54 -5.31
CA ILE A 143 -6.56 1.92 -4.10
C ILE A 143 -6.59 0.75 -3.10
N ALA A 144 -5.41 0.32 -2.67
CA ALA A 144 -5.22 -0.49 -1.49
C ALA A 144 -4.74 0.43 -0.36
N TYR A 145 -5.38 0.35 0.79
CA TYR A 145 -5.07 1.21 1.91
C TYR A 145 -4.36 0.43 3.02
N ILE A 146 -3.28 1.00 3.55
CA ILE A 146 -2.59 0.45 4.71
C ILE A 146 -2.60 1.48 5.85
N LEU A 147 -2.82 1.00 7.08
CA LEU A 147 -2.97 1.85 8.25
C LEU A 147 -1.60 2.31 8.76
N GLY A 148 -1.41 3.62 8.86
CA GLY A 148 -0.20 4.20 9.43
C GLY A 148 -0.15 4.13 10.96
N ASN A 149 1.00 3.85 11.54
CA ASN A 149 1.15 3.84 13.00
C ASN A 149 1.02 5.24 13.63
N SER A 150 1.26 6.31 12.88
CA SER A 150 1.12 7.67 13.39
C SER A 150 -0.31 8.02 13.80
N PRO A 151 -1.35 7.87 12.94
CA PRO A 151 -2.74 8.09 13.37
C PRO A 151 -3.19 7.11 14.46
N VAL A 152 -2.76 5.84 14.41
CA VAL A 152 -3.05 4.86 15.48
C VAL A 152 -2.51 5.33 16.81
N ARG A 153 -1.30 5.87 16.82
CA ARG A 153 -0.66 6.38 18.02
C ARG A 153 -1.33 7.66 18.49
N ILE A 154 -1.64 8.61 17.60
CA ILE A 154 -2.41 9.83 17.93
C ILE A 154 -3.75 9.45 18.58
N TRP A 155 -4.43 8.46 18.04
CA TRP A 155 -5.70 7.98 18.58
C TRP A 155 -5.60 7.55 20.04
N ALA A 156 -4.55 6.83 20.42
CA ALA A 156 -4.42 6.24 21.74
C ALA A 156 -3.68 7.15 22.75
N THR A 157 -2.61 7.81 22.30
CA THR A 157 -1.69 8.57 23.19
C THR A 157 -1.74 10.08 22.94
N GLY A 158 -2.44 10.54 21.89
CA GLY A 158 -2.29 11.91 21.40
C GLY A 158 -0.90 12.13 20.77
N TRP A 159 -0.44 13.37 20.75
CA TRP A 159 0.83 13.79 20.16
C TRP A 159 2.05 13.65 21.11
N ASN A 160 1.96 12.76 22.09
CA ASN A 160 3.00 12.58 23.10
C ASN A 160 4.15 11.70 22.61
N ASP A 161 5.36 12.02 23.07
CA ASP A 161 6.59 11.24 22.85
C ASP A 161 6.84 10.16 23.91
N LYS A 162 5.89 9.96 24.83
CA LYS A 162 6.00 8.97 25.91
C LYS A 162 5.82 7.55 25.38
N PRO A 163 6.48 6.57 26.02
CA PRO A 163 6.14 5.16 25.81
C PRO A 163 4.65 4.92 26.06
N ALA A 164 4.02 4.11 25.18
CA ALA A 164 2.63 3.76 25.38
C ALA A 164 2.46 2.81 26.57
N THR A 165 1.43 3.04 27.36
CA THR A 165 0.99 2.12 28.41
C THR A 165 0.32 0.89 27.82
N GLU A 166 0.18 -0.18 28.62
CA GLU A 166 -0.55 -1.39 28.19
C GLU A 166 -2.00 -1.08 27.75
N ALA A 167 -2.67 -0.16 28.43
CA ALA A 167 -4.03 0.27 28.07
C ALA A 167 -4.04 1.02 26.72
N GLU A 168 -3.06 1.86 26.47
CA GLU A 168 -2.93 2.57 25.18
C GLU A 168 -2.59 1.60 24.04
N ILE A 169 -1.73 0.60 24.27
CA ILE A 169 -1.45 -0.47 23.32
C ILE A 169 -2.74 -1.28 23.02
N ALA A 170 -3.54 -1.59 24.04
CA ALA A 170 -4.81 -2.27 23.84
C ALA A 170 -5.78 -1.43 22.99
N ASN A 171 -5.83 -0.11 23.21
CA ASN A 171 -6.62 0.81 22.39
C ASN A 171 -6.11 0.85 20.93
N MET A 172 -4.80 0.92 20.72
CA MET A 172 -4.21 0.86 19.37
C MET A 172 -4.56 -0.43 18.65
N LYS A 173 -4.49 -1.59 19.33
CA LYS A 173 -4.91 -2.89 18.78
C LYS A 173 -6.38 -2.89 18.37
N ALA A 174 -7.27 -2.25 19.15
CA ALA A 174 -8.68 -2.13 18.81
C ALA A 174 -8.89 -1.29 17.54
N VAL A 175 -8.19 -0.15 17.43
CA VAL A 175 -8.21 0.71 16.23
C VAL A 175 -7.71 -0.03 14.98
N ILE A 176 -6.61 -0.81 15.11
CA ILE A 176 -6.10 -1.63 14.00
C ILE A 176 -7.15 -2.64 13.56
N ARG A 177 -7.78 -3.35 14.51
CA ARG A 177 -8.81 -4.34 14.19
C ARG A 177 -9.98 -3.69 13.43
N GLU A 178 -10.52 -2.60 13.95
CA GLU A 178 -11.61 -1.87 13.31
C GLU A 178 -11.25 -1.41 11.90
N SER A 179 -10.09 -0.77 11.72
CA SER A 179 -9.63 -0.30 10.42
C SER A 179 -9.41 -1.45 9.41
N MET A 180 -8.95 -2.62 9.87
CA MET A 180 -8.80 -3.78 8.99
C MET A 180 -10.14 -4.41 8.64
N GLU A 181 -11.11 -4.42 9.55
CA GLU A 181 -12.50 -4.83 9.27
C GLU A 181 -13.16 -3.88 8.26
N GLU A 182 -12.78 -2.60 8.27
CA GLU A 182 -13.20 -1.57 7.32
C GLU A 182 -12.46 -1.62 5.97
N GLY A 183 -11.42 -2.43 5.81
CA GLY A 183 -10.76 -2.67 4.54
C GLY A 183 -9.28 -2.27 4.45
N ALA A 184 -8.63 -1.92 5.55
CA ALA A 184 -7.18 -1.75 5.56
C ALA A 184 -6.46 -3.10 5.40
N TRP A 185 -5.32 -3.10 4.68
CA TRP A 185 -4.58 -4.32 4.34
C TRP A 185 -3.47 -4.67 5.35
N GLY A 186 -3.20 -3.81 6.31
CA GLY A 186 -2.12 -4.04 7.27
C GLY A 186 -1.69 -2.76 7.99
N LEU A 187 -0.48 -2.80 8.55
CA LEU A 187 0.12 -1.72 9.32
C LEU A 187 1.38 -1.18 8.63
N SER A 188 1.47 0.14 8.48
CA SER A 188 2.69 0.80 8.02
C SER A 188 3.36 1.61 9.13
N THR A 189 4.68 1.76 9.04
CA THR A 189 5.45 2.62 9.93
C THR A 189 6.41 3.52 9.19
N GLY A 190 6.60 4.74 9.72
CA GLY A 190 7.65 5.65 9.34
C GLY A 190 8.43 6.05 10.59
N LEU A 191 9.49 5.28 10.90
CA LEU A 191 10.15 5.35 12.20
C LEU A 191 11.17 6.50 12.33
N ASP A 192 11.18 7.39 11.34
CA ASP A 192 11.89 8.67 11.37
C ASP A 192 10.94 9.86 11.56
N TYR A 193 9.60 9.63 11.51
CA TYR A 193 8.59 10.67 11.52
C TYR A 193 7.76 10.66 12.81
N PRO A 194 7.74 11.77 13.59
CA PRO A 194 6.80 11.88 14.72
C PRO A 194 5.33 11.90 14.26
N PRO A 195 4.38 11.36 15.05
CA PRO A 195 4.61 10.69 16.32
C PRO A 195 4.92 9.18 16.18
N GLY A 196 4.89 8.61 14.99
CA GLY A 196 5.18 7.19 14.74
C GLY A 196 6.58 6.78 15.20
N ALA A 197 7.55 7.67 15.06
CA ALA A 197 8.93 7.46 15.48
C ALA A 197 9.11 7.22 17.01
N TYR A 198 8.12 7.60 17.80
CA TYR A 198 8.16 7.43 19.27
C TYR A 198 7.80 6.00 19.71
N ALA A 199 7.28 5.18 18.78
CA ALA A 199 6.96 3.79 19.08
C ALA A 199 8.22 2.98 19.42
N SER A 200 8.16 2.19 20.49
CA SER A 200 9.21 1.21 20.80
C SER A 200 9.09 -0.03 19.90
N THR A 201 10.16 -0.82 19.83
CA THR A 201 10.14 -2.09 19.10
C THR A 201 9.08 -3.05 19.67
N GLU A 202 8.90 -3.07 21.00
CA GLU A 202 7.91 -3.89 21.70
C GLU A 202 6.47 -3.45 21.36
N GLU A 203 6.23 -2.14 21.32
CA GLU A 203 4.96 -1.58 20.86
C GLU A 203 4.67 -2.07 19.43
N LEU A 204 5.62 -1.92 18.51
CA LEU A 204 5.46 -2.34 17.11
C LEU A 204 5.25 -3.85 16.98
N ILE A 205 5.91 -4.68 17.78
CA ILE A 205 5.66 -6.12 17.82
C ILE A 205 4.22 -6.39 18.23
N ALA A 206 3.75 -5.76 19.32
CA ALA A 206 2.39 -5.97 19.82
C ALA A 206 1.31 -5.55 18.82
N LEU A 207 1.53 -4.43 18.08
CA LEU A 207 0.61 -3.97 17.03
C LEU A 207 0.66 -4.90 15.80
N SER A 208 1.85 -5.37 15.45
CA SER A 208 2.05 -6.30 14.34
C SER A 208 1.43 -7.68 14.61
N GLU A 209 1.44 -8.17 15.86
CA GLU A 209 0.71 -9.39 16.25
C GLU A 209 -0.80 -9.26 15.98
N GLN A 210 -1.40 -8.12 16.34
CA GLN A 210 -2.81 -7.85 16.06
C GLN A 210 -3.09 -7.85 14.56
N THR A 211 -2.21 -7.21 13.78
CA THR A 211 -2.33 -7.11 12.32
C THR A 211 -2.18 -8.48 11.67
N ALA A 212 -1.21 -9.29 12.12
CA ALA A 212 -0.98 -10.65 11.63
C ALA A 212 -2.18 -11.58 11.89
N ALA A 213 -2.79 -11.47 13.07
CA ALA A 213 -3.98 -12.25 13.44
C ALA A 213 -5.17 -12.00 12.50
N MET A 214 -5.18 -10.86 11.80
CA MET A 214 -6.18 -10.51 10.79
C MET A 214 -5.73 -10.76 9.35
N GLY A 215 -4.57 -11.37 9.15
CA GLY A 215 -4.04 -11.70 7.82
C GLY A 215 -3.37 -10.54 7.09
N GLY A 216 -3.05 -9.46 7.81
CA GLY A 216 -2.38 -8.30 7.25
C GLY A 216 -0.86 -8.45 7.14
N PHE A 217 -0.20 -7.42 6.62
CA PHE A 217 1.25 -7.34 6.51
C PHE A 217 1.79 -6.04 7.12
N TYR A 218 3.09 -6.03 7.41
CA TYR A 218 3.82 -4.90 7.96
C TYR A 218 4.68 -4.24 6.88
N HIS A 219 4.47 -2.95 6.67
CA HIS A 219 5.16 -2.14 5.68
C HIS A 219 5.96 -1.06 6.40
N THR A 220 7.29 -0.98 6.22
CA THR A 220 8.09 -0.11 7.08
C THR A 220 9.13 0.72 6.34
N HIS A 221 9.08 2.03 6.59
CA HIS A 221 10.22 2.93 6.53
C HIS A 221 10.98 2.76 7.86
N THR A 222 12.18 2.19 7.78
CA THR A 222 12.93 1.76 8.95
C THR A 222 13.52 2.92 9.75
N ARG A 223 13.83 2.68 11.02
CA ARG A 223 14.37 3.67 11.97
C ARG A 223 15.83 4.01 11.67
N ALA A 224 16.07 5.13 10.97
CA ALA A 224 17.43 5.54 10.58
C ALA A 224 18.35 5.81 11.79
N SER A 225 17.82 6.22 12.94
CA SER A 225 18.62 6.45 14.17
C SER A 225 19.36 5.20 14.64
N LEU A 226 18.89 3.99 14.33
CA LEU A 226 19.58 2.74 14.65
C LEU A 226 20.87 2.51 13.86
N LYS A 227 21.12 3.28 12.78
CA LYS A 227 22.39 3.19 12.04
C LYS A 227 23.62 3.47 12.92
N SER A 228 23.45 4.19 14.03
CA SER A 228 24.50 4.38 15.03
C SER A 228 24.92 3.11 15.75
N LYS A 229 24.05 2.08 15.79
CA LYS A 229 24.31 0.76 16.39
C LYS A 229 24.85 -0.25 15.37
N GLY A 230 24.76 0.03 14.08
CA GLY A 230 25.24 -0.80 12.98
C GLY A 230 24.53 -0.48 11.68
N THR A 231 25.21 -0.70 10.58
CA THR A 231 24.70 -0.38 9.23
C THR A 231 23.36 -1.05 8.95
N TYR A 232 23.16 -2.27 9.42
CA TYR A 232 21.96 -3.07 9.17
C TYR A 232 20.92 -3.02 10.29
N ALA A 233 21.24 -2.41 11.43
CA ALA A 233 20.35 -2.36 12.59
C ALA A 233 18.92 -1.89 12.32
N PRO A 234 18.65 -0.94 11.40
CA PRO A 234 17.28 -0.57 11.03
C PRO A 234 16.46 -1.72 10.41
N TRP A 235 17.10 -2.54 9.58
CA TRP A 235 16.44 -3.71 8.96
C TRP A 235 16.37 -4.89 9.90
N GLU A 236 17.36 -5.05 10.80
CA GLU A 236 17.33 -6.06 11.86
C GLU A 236 16.15 -5.84 12.80
N GLU A 237 15.83 -4.58 13.16
CA GLU A 237 14.63 -4.24 13.91
C GLU A 237 13.37 -4.70 13.17
N ALA A 238 13.25 -4.39 11.88
CA ALA A 238 12.10 -4.79 11.09
C ALA A 238 11.95 -6.32 10.98
N VAL A 239 13.06 -7.05 10.81
CA VAL A 239 13.08 -8.50 10.78
C VAL A 239 12.73 -9.08 12.17
N GLU A 240 13.20 -8.47 13.25
CA GLU A 240 12.82 -8.85 14.61
C GLU A 240 11.32 -8.71 14.84
N ILE A 241 10.72 -7.58 14.43
CA ILE A 241 9.28 -7.36 14.48
C ILE A 241 8.55 -8.47 13.73
N GLY A 242 8.93 -8.74 12.49
CA GLY A 242 8.31 -9.79 11.68
C GLY A 242 8.41 -11.17 12.30
N ARG A 243 9.60 -11.52 12.82
CA ARG A 243 9.84 -12.83 13.45
C ARG A 243 9.04 -13.03 14.73
N LYS A 244 8.97 -12.00 15.60
CA LYS A 244 8.28 -12.09 16.89
C LYS A 244 6.76 -12.06 16.74
N SER A 245 6.23 -11.28 15.81
CA SER A 245 4.79 -11.15 15.57
C SER A 245 4.23 -12.17 14.58
N GLY A 246 5.08 -12.84 13.79
CA GLY A 246 4.64 -13.74 12.73
C GLY A 246 4.07 -13.03 11.48
N ILE A 247 4.21 -11.71 11.39
CA ILE A 247 3.67 -10.91 10.29
C ILE A 247 4.59 -10.93 9.07
N PRO A 248 4.05 -11.06 7.83
CA PRO A 248 4.84 -10.78 6.63
C PRO A 248 5.31 -9.32 6.61
N ILE A 249 6.58 -9.11 6.25
CA ILE A 249 7.16 -7.76 6.21
C ILE A 249 7.46 -7.31 4.78
N HIS A 250 7.23 -6.03 4.51
CA HIS A 250 7.66 -5.32 3.31
C HIS A 250 8.59 -4.17 3.71
N LEU A 251 9.86 -4.28 3.36
CA LEU A 251 10.87 -3.25 3.61
C LEU A 251 10.81 -2.21 2.52
N THR A 252 10.52 -0.96 2.90
CA THR A 252 10.54 0.16 1.95
C THR A 252 11.95 0.70 1.80
N HIS A 253 12.23 1.40 0.71
CA HIS A 253 13.54 2.02 0.46
C HIS A 253 14.72 1.07 0.69
N PHE A 254 14.53 -0.24 0.45
CA PHE A 254 15.57 -1.23 0.65
C PHE A 254 16.72 -0.98 -0.32
N ARG A 255 17.72 -0.29 0.16
CA ARG A 255 18.91 0.09 -0.61
C ARG A 255 20.17 0.01 0.22
N GLN A 256 21.26 -0.32 -0.44
CA GLN A 256 22.54 -0.43 0.21
C GLN A 256 23.11 0.97 0.54
N PRO A 257 23.81 1.13 1.70
CA PRO A 257 24.57 2.33 2.00
C PRO A 257 25.64 2.63 0.93
N LYS A 258 26.00 3.90 0.81
CA LYS A 258 26.94 4.41 -0.23
C LYS A 258 28.25 3.62 -0.42
N GLN A 259 28.77 2.94 0.61
CA GLN A 259 30.01 2.16 0.54
C GLN A 259 29.86 0.82 -0.19
N GLY A 260 28.69 0.46 -0.61
CA GLY A 260 28.38 -0.80 -1.27
C GLY A 260 27.27 -0.66 -2.32
N GLU A 261 27.10 0.54 -2.89
CA GLU A 261 26.08 0.78 -3.91
C GLU A 261 26.23 -0.20 -5.08
N GLY A 262 25.12 -0.86 -5.41
CA GLY A 262 25.07 -1.86 -6.49
C GLY A 262 25.28 -3.31 -6.07
N SER A 263 25.55 -3.60 -4.78
CA SER A 263 25.62 -4.96 -4.27
C SER A 263 24.59 -5.17 -3.16
N HIS A 264 23.78 -6.21 -3.24
CA HIS A 264 22.83 -6.60 -2.20
C HIS A 264 23.29 -7.82 -1.41
N ASN A 265 24.50 -8.30 -1.64
CA ASN A 265 25.01 -9.52 -1.03
C ASN A 265 25.12 -9.46 0.52
N GLY A 266 25.14 -8.27 1.10
CA GLY A 266 25.15 -8.08 2.55
C GLY A 266 23.76 -8.19 3.20
N TYR A 267 22.68 -8.29 2.41
CA TYR A 267 21.29 -8.37 2.89
C TYR A 267 20.65 -9.75 2.68
N LEU A 268 21.32 -10.60 1.93
CA LEU A 268 20.95 -11.98 1.68
C LEU A 268 21.84 -12.91 2.51
#